data_f9bf83e74119ba1981919a2b870f9390
#
_entry.id   f9bf83e74119ba1981919a2b870f9390
#
_cell.length_a   1.000
_cell.length_b   1.000
_cell.length_c   1.000
_cell.angle_alpha   90.00
_cell.angle_beta   90.00
_cell.angle_gamma   90.00
#
_symmetry.space_group_name_H-M   'P 1'
#
loop_
_entity.id
_entity.type
_entity.pdbx_description
1 polymer ?
#
loop_
_entity_poly.entity_id
_entity_poly.type
_entity_poly.pdbx_seq_one_letter_code
_entity_poly.pdbx_strand_id
1 'polypeptide(L)'
;MQTSQLHKFIIRLSFLGANFSGWQIQNNAPTIQGEIMKGLHYFLDRKSPLIVGAGRTDAGVHAINFFAHFEFYNQYLDTNNLLYNLNRFLPDNIVIHSIKLVSSDFHARFSAISRKYEYLVSTKKDPFLINRAFYFYKELDLELMNLASNMLLGHKNCSSFSKSNYDNSICNIQSAYWFKSKNMLIFSIESNRFLYNMVRCIVGTLIDVGLKKINLEDFTNIIESNNRSNAGFSVPAYGLYLSDVKYPKKYIL
;
A
#
# COMPACT_ATOMS: atom_id res chain seq x y z
N MET A 1 -5.92 -35.28 -24.18
CA MET A 1 -6.20 -34.39 -23.02
C MET A 1 -5.88 -32.97 -23.45
N GLN A 2 -6.89 -32.12 -23.69
CA GLN A 2 -6.64 -30.70 -23.92
C GLN A 2 -6.03 -30.11 -22.66
N THR A 3 -4.80 -29.68 -22.71
CA THR A 3 -4.19 -28.85 -21.67
C THR A 3 -4.99 -27.57 -21.60
N SER A 4 -5.87 -27.44 -20.62
CA SER A 4 -6.65 -26.23 -20.40
C SER A 4 -5.69 -25.08 -20.13
N GLN A 5 -5.56 -24.17 -21.08
CA GLN A 5 -4.71 -23.00 -20.96
C GLN A 5 -5.22 -22.12 -19.81
N LEU A 6 -4.34 -21.73 -18.88
CA LEU A 6 -4.67 -20.77 -17.82
C LEU A 6 -4.74 -19.35 -18.36
N HIS A 7 -5.79 -18.64 -18.02
CA HIS A 7 -6.03 -17.24 -18.36
C HIS A 7 -5.88 -16.40 -17.10
N LYS A 8 -5.31 -15.22 -17.24
CA LYS A 8 -5.00 -14.33 -16.13
C LYS A 8 -6.05 -13.24 -16.00
N PHE A 9 -6.58 -13.07 -14.82
CA PHE A 9 -7.58 -12.04 -14.49
C PHE A 9 -7.02 -11.08 -13.47
N ILE A 10 -7.18 -9.78 -13.70
CA ILE A 10 -6.84 -8.75 -12.73
C ILE A 10 -8.07 -8.33 -11.96
N ILE A 11 -7.89 -8.12 -10.67
CA ILE A 11 -8.89 -7.56 -9.76
C ILE A 11 -8.40 -6.18 -9.32
N ARG A 12 -9.25 -5.17 -9.46
CA ARG A 12 -9.08 -3.86 -8.82
C ARG A 12 -9.98 -3.80 -7.60
N LEU A 13 -9.42 -3.40 -6.45
CA LEU A 13 -10.15 -3.41 -5.19
C LEU A 13 -9.72 -2.29 -4.25
N SER A 14 -10.56 -2.00 -3.25
CA SER A 14 -10.24 -1.17 -2.09
C SER A 14 -10.55 -1.91 -0.80
N PHE A 15 -9.85 -1.55 0.28
CA PHE A 15 -10.13 -2.13 1.60
C PHE A 15 -9.72 -1.23 2.76
N LEU A 16 -10.45 -1.35 3.87
CA LEU A 16 -10.08 -0.84 5.18
C LEU A 16 -9.34 -1.95 5.95
N GLY A 17 -8.04 -1.77 6.17
CA GLY A 17 -7.17 -2.79 6.74
C GLY A 17 -7.23 -2.92 8.28
N ALA A 18 -7.96 -2.03 8.99
CA ALA A 18 -7.91 -1.93 10.45
C ALA A 18 -8.17 -3.26 11.19
N ASN A 19 -9.03 -4.12 10.64
CA ASN A 19 -9.39 -5.41 11.24
C ASN A 19 -8.63 -6.60 10.63
N PHE A 20 -7.61 -6.34 9.82
CA PHE A 20 -6.84 -7.38 9.13
C PHE A 20 -5.36 -7.34 9.49
N SER A 21 -4.75 -8.50 9.49
CA SER A 21 -3.31 -8.68 9.66
C SER A 21 -2.53 -8.43 8.36
N GLY A 22 -2.99 -7.45 7.57
CA GLY A 22 -2.43 -7.04 6.29
C GLY A 22 -2.97 -7.82 5.10
N TRP A 23 -2.28 -7.67 3.96
CA TRP A 23 -2.66 -8.35 2.73
C TRP A 23 -2.42 -9.85 2.78
N GLN A 24 -1.17 -10.26 3.07
CA GLN A 24 -0.67 -11.61 2.87
C GLN A 24 -1.33 -12.62 3.81
N ILE A 25 -1.80 -13.75 3.27
CA ILE A 25 -2.40 -14.85 4.03
C ILE A 25 -1.46 -15.35 5.14
N GLN A 26 -2.03 -15.58 6.31
CA GLN A 26 -1.35 -16.08 7.51
C GLN A 26 -2.22 -17.16 8.17
N ASN A 27 -1.60 -18.11 8.85
CA ASN A 27 -2.31 -19.27 9.39
C ASN A 27 -3.33 -18.94 10.49
N ASN A 28 -3.09 -17.91 11.28
CA ASN A 28 -3.84 -17.66 12.52
C ASN A 28 -4.45 -16.25 12.59
N ALA A 29 -4.63 -15.55 11.46
CA ALA A 29 -5.15 -14.21 11.45
C ALA A 29 -5.96 -13.89 10.18
N PRO A 30 -7.03 -13.07 10.27
CA PRO A 30 -7.77 -12.63 9.10
C PRO A 30 -6.89 -11.72 8.23
N THR A 31 -6.91 -11.95 6.92
CA THR A 31 -6.12 -11.19 5.94
C THR A 31 -6.97 -10.88 4.72
N ILE A 32 -6.66 -9.79 4.02
CA ILE A 32 -7.40 -9.39 2.81
C ILE A 32 -7.33 -10.49 1.74
N GLN A 33 -6.14 -11.01 1.48
CA GLN A 33 -5.92 -12.11 0.53
C GLN A 33 -6.74 -13.35 0.90
N GLY A 34 -6.80 -13.69 2.18
CA GLY A 34 -7.54 -14.85 2.66
C GLY A 34 -9.04 -14.73 2.43
N GLU A 35 -9.64 -13.56 2.71
CA GLU A 35 -11.07 -13.35 2.48
C GLU A 35 -11.43 -13.44 0.99
N ILE A 36 -10.64 -12.79 0.13
CA ILE A 36 -10.87 -12.86 -1.32
C ILE A 36 -10.69 -14.30 -1.84
N MET A 37 -9.69 -15.04 -1.37
CA MET A 37 -9.48 -16.44 -1.75
C MET A 37 -10.65 -17.32 -1.35
N LYS A 38 -11.23 -17.13 -0.16
CA LYS A 38 -12.45 -17.87 0.26
C LYS A 38 -13.58 -17.67 -0.74
N GLY A 39 -13.83 -16.43 -1.15
CA GLY A 39 -14.85 -16.11 -2.15
C GLY A 39 -14.54 -16.71 -3.52
N LEU A 40 -13.31 -16.56 -4.01
CA LEU A 40 -12.90 -17.14 -5.29
C LEU A 40 -13.03 -18.67 -5.28
N HIS A 41 -12.62 -19.36 -4.21
CA HIS A 41 -12.76 -20.82 -4.08
C HIS A 41 -14.22 -21.25 -4.05
N TYR A 42 -15.09 -20.46 -3.43
CA TYR A 42 -16.52 -20.76 -3.35
C TYR A 42 -17.21 -20.66 -4.72
N PHE A 43 -16.93 -19.57 -5.49
CA PHE A 43 -17.58 -19.32 -6.77
C PHE A 43 -16.90 -19.94 -7.97
N LEU A 44 -15.64 -20.40 -7.86
CA LEU A 44 -14.86 -21.03 -8.95
C LEU A 44 -14.53 -22.51 -8.67
N ASP A 45 -15.42 -23.23 -7.99
CA ASP A 45 -15.36 -24.69 -7.74
C ASP A 45 -14.03 -25.17 -7.12
N ARG A 46 -13.50 -24.44 -6.15
CA ARG A 46 -12.25 -24.75 -5.43
C ARG A 46 -10.99 -24.91 -6.32
N LYS A 47 -11.07 -24.57 -7.60
CA LYS A 47 -9.97 -24.66 -8.57
C LYS A 47 -9.27 -23.32 -8.77
N SER A 48 -9.62 -22.31 -7.98
CA SER A 48 -9.02 -21.00 -8.05
C SER A 48 -7.58 -21.05 -7.57
N PRO A 49 -6.63 -20.64 -8.38
CA PRO A 49 -5.24 -20.49 -7.98
C PRO A 49 -5.07 -19.34 -6.97
N LEU A 50 -3.87 -19.29 -6.41
CA LEU A 50 -3.48 -18.25 -5.46
C LEU A 50 -3.62 -16.86 -6.08
N ILE A 51 -4.33 -15.96 -5.40
CA ILE A 51 -4.37 -14.54 -5.79
C ILE A 51 -3.06 -13.85 -5.38
N VAL A 52 -2.48 -13.09 -6.30
CA VAL A 52 -1.21 -12.36 -6.11
C VAL A 52 -1.45 -10.87 -6.13
N GLY A 53 -1.16 -10.17 -5.03
CA GLY A 53 -1.33 -8.73 -4.92
C GLY A 53 -0.18 -7.90 -5.50
N ALA A 54 -0.44 -6.62 -5.79
CA ALA A 54 0.54 -5.64 -6.27
C ALA A 54 1.67 -5.35 -5.26
N GLY A 55 1.47 -5.72 -4.01
CA GLY A 55 2.42 -5.61 -2.92
C GLY A 55 1.86 -6.22 -1.65
N ARG A 56 2.66 -6.21 -0.59
CA ARG A 56 2.21 -6.54 0.75
C ARG A 56 1.92 -5.25 1.49
N THR A 57 0.78 -5.17 2.17
CA THR A 57 0.47 -4.13 3.13
C THR A 57 0.59 -4.70 4.54
N ASP A 58 1.07 -3.89 5.48
CA ASP A 58 1.17 -4.27 6.90
C ASP A 58 -0.22 -4.38 7.53
N ALA A 59 -0.29 -5.01 8.70
CA ALA A 59 -1.50 -5.04 9.52
C ALA A 59 -2.01 -3.62 9.77
N GLY A 60 -3.30 -3.39 9.56
CA GLY A 60 -3.96 -2.10 9.75
C GLY A 60 -3.81 -1.09 8.61
N VAL A 61 -3.00 -1.34 7.58
CA VAL A 61 -2.83 -0.46 6.42
C VAL A 61 -4.01 -0.61 5.46
N HIS A 62 -4.52 0.53 4.97
CA HIS A 62 -5.64 0.60 4.02
C HIS A 62 -5.16 0.63 2.56
N ALA A 63 -6.08 0.40 1.63
CA ALA A 63 -5.85 0.65 0.22
C ALA A 63 -7.10 1.21 -0.46
N ILE A 64 -6.90 2.24 -1.30
CA ILE A 64 -7.94 2.88 -2.11
C ILE A 64 -7.96 2.26 -3.50
N ASN A 65 -6.79 2.03 -4.09
CA ASN A 65 -6.65 1.49 -5.44
C ASN A 65 -5.59 0.37 -5.44
N PHE A 66 -5.99 -0.80 -5.01
CA PHE A 66 -5.15 -2.00 -4.97
C PHE A 66 -5.43 -2.90 -6.16
N PHE A 67 -4.41 -3.58 -6.63
CA PHE A 67 -4.54 -4.55 -7.71
C PHE A 67 -4.01 -5.92 -7.28
N ALA A 68 -4.71 -6.95 -7.73
CA ALA A 68 -4.29 -8.33 -7.60
C ALA A 68 -4.60 -9.08 -8.89
N HIS A 69 -3.97 -10.23 -9.12
CA HIS A 69 -4.35 -11.11 -10.21
C HIS A 69 -4.51 -12.54 -9.72
N PHE A 70 -5.33 -13.29 -10.42
CA PHE A 70 -5.45 -14.74 -10.29
C PHE A 70 -5.47 -15.39 -11.68
N GLU A 71 -5.25 -16.69 -11.74
CA GLU A 71 -5.30 -17.45 -12.98
C GLU A 71 -6.51 -18.40 -12.94
N PHE A 72 -7.17 -18.57 -14.07
CA PHE A 72 -8.30 -19.49 -14.20
C PHE A 72 -8.33 -20.09 -15.59
N TYR A 73 -8.80 -21.35 -15.71
CA TYR A 73 -8.73 -22.09 -16.97
C TYR A 73 -9.81 -21.71 -18.00
N ASN A 74 -10.83 -20.95 -17.62
CA ASN A 74 -11.91 -20.51 -18.52
C ASN A 74 -11.77 -19.03 -18.87
N GLN A 75 -11.40 -18.73 -20.11
CA GLN A 75 -11.30 -17.34 -20.60
C GLN A 75 -12.65 -16.62 -20.72
N TYR A 76 -13.75 -17.37 -20.82
CA TYR A 76 -15.13 -16.86 -20.90
C TYR A 76 -15.78 -16.73 -19.53
N LEU A 77 -14.98 -16.61 -18.48
CA LEU A 77 -15.48 -16.36 -17.14
C LEU A 77 -16.40 -15.12 -17.13
N ASP A 78 -17.63 -15.29 -16.66
CA ASP A 78 -18.53 -14.15 -16.45
C ASP A 78 -18.02 -13.30 -15.27
N THR A 79 -17.16 -12.34 -15.61
CA THR A 79 -16.51 -11.46 -14.63
C THR A 79 -17.50 -10.53 -13.93
N ASN A 80 -18.62 -10.17 -14.57
CA ASN A 80 -19.65 -9.31 -13.96
C ASN A 80 -20.43 -10.09 -12.90
N ASN A 81 -20.82 -11.32 -13.18
CA ASN A 81 -21.47 -12.17 -12.21
C ASN A 81 -20.55 -12.51 -11.04
N LEU A 82 -19.28 -12.81 -11.33
CA LEU A 82 -18.27 -13.08 -10.28
C LEU A 82 -18.07 -11.84 -9.40
N LEU A 83 -17.94 -10.64 -10.00
CA LEU A 83 -17.82 -9.37 -9.28
C LEU A 83 -19.02 -9.12 -8.34
N TYR A 84 -20.23 -9.30 -8.84
CA TYR A 84 -21.46 -9.13 -8.05
C TYR A 84 -21.47 -10.10 -6.86
N ASN A 85 -21.21 -11.38 -7.11
CA ASN A 85 -21.24 -12.42 -6.08
C ASN A 85 -20.13 -12.24 -5.03
N LEU A 86 -18.91 -11.88 -5.45
CA LEU A 86 -17.80 -11.60 -4.53
C LEU A 86 -18.13 -10.42 -3.61
N ASN A 87 -18.66 -9.31 -4.12
CA ASN A 87 -19.01 -8.15 -3.30
C ASN A 87 -20.16 -8.45 -2.31
N ARG A 88 -21.03 -9.43 -2.59
CA ARG A 88 -22.03 -9.90 -1.63
C ARG A 88 -21.49 -10.87 -0.58
N PHE A 89 -20.42 -11.57 -0.91
CA PHE A 89 -19.77 -12.54 -0.03
C PHE A 89 -18.75 -11.90 0.92
N LEU A 90 -18.02 -10.91 0.42
CA LEU A 90 -16.95 -10.26 1.16
C LEU A 90 -17.50 -9.35 2.27
N PRO A 91 -16.76 -9.18 3.37
CA PRO A 91 -17.16 -8.22 4.40
C PRO A 91 -17.10 -6.78 3.88
N ASP A 92 -17.92 -5.88 4.44
CA ASP A 92 -18.14 -4.48 4.00
C ASP A 92 -16.87 -3.64 3.86
N ASN A 93 -15.79 -4.05 4.53
CA ASN A 93 -14.50 -3.36 4.47
C ASN A 93 -13.58 -3.84 3.32
N ILE A 94 -14.05 -4.70 2.43
CA ILE A 94 -13.38 -5.11 1.19
C ILE A 94 -14.36 -4.96 0.01
N VAL A 95 -14.00 -4.15 -0.98
CA VAL A 95 -14.82 -3.94 -2.18
C VAL A 95 -13.99 -4.21 -3.43
N ILE A 96 -14.52 -5.04 -4.32
CA ILE A 96 -13.95 -5.29 -5.65
C ILE A 96 -14.64 -4.35 -6.63
N HIS A 97 -13.86 -3.57 -7.38
CA HIS A 97 -14.36 -2.58 -8.34
C HIS A 97 -14.45 -3.11 -9.76
N SER A 98 -13.53 -4.00 -10.13
CA SER A 98 -13.53 -4.64 -11.45
C SER A 98 -12.75 -5.95 -11.46
N ILE A 99 -13.15 -6.85 -12.36
CA ILE A 99 -12.43 -8.06 -12.73
C ILE A 99 -12.31 -8.07 -14.25
N LYS A 100 -11.10 -8.18 -14.80
CA LYS A 100 -10.86 -8.15 -16.26
C LYS A 100 -9.83 -9.19 -16.66
N LEU A 101 -10.01 -9.76 -17.84
CA LEU A 101 -8.99 -10.59 -18.49
C LEU A 101 -7.79 -9.71 -18.87
N VAL A 102 -6.58 -10.19 -18.65
CA VAL A 102 -5.34 -9.48 -19.00
C VAL A 102 -4.37 -10.42 -19.71
N SER A 103 -3.34 -9.83 -20.30
CA SER A 103 -2.27 -10.58 -20.97
C SER A 103 -1.60 -11.57 -20.02
N SER A 104 -1.19 -12.72 -20.52
CA SER A 104 -0.56 -13.80 -19.76
C SER A 104 0.77 -13.38 -19.10
N ASP A 105 1.48 -12.39 -19.68
CA ASP A 105 2.72 -11.83 -19.13
C ASP A 105 2.50 -10.85 -17.98
N PHE A 106 1.25 -10.45 -17.69
CA PHE A 106 0.95 -9.55 -16.59
C PHE A 106 1.24 -10.20 -15.23
N HIS A 107 1.86 -9.43 -14.33
CA HIS A 107 2.04 -9.83 -12.94
C HIS A 107 1.79 -8.63 -12.02
N ALA A 108 0.76 -8.69 -11.16
CA ALA A 108 0.32 -7.55 -10.35
C ALA A 108 1.45 -6.88 -9.56
N ARG A 109 2.43 -7.63 -9.03
CA ARG A 109 3.56 -7.09 -8.29
C ARG A 109 4.70 -6.60 -9.19
N PHE A 110 5.10 -7.40 -10.19
CA PHE A 110 6.33 -7.17 -10.95
C PHE A 110 6.12 -6.30 -12.17
N SER A 111 4.90 -6.26 -12.73
CA SER A 111 4.57 -5.35 -13.84
C SER A 111 4.28 -3.92 -13.38
N ALA A 112 4.12 -3.68 -12.07
CA ALA A 112 3.87 -2.34 -11.55
C ALA A 112 5.13 -1.46 -11.60
N ILE A 113 5.00 -0.25 -12.19
CA ILE A 113 6.09 0.72 -12.34
C ILE A 113 6.23 1.65 -11.14
N SER A 114 5.12 1.96 -10.46
CA SER A 114 5.17 2.72 -9.21
C SER A 114 4.00 2.36 -8.28
N ARG A 115 4.14 2.71 -7.01
CA ARG A 115 3.12 2.70 -5.96
C ARG A 115 3.10 4.06 -5.31
N LYS A 116 1.89 4.54 -5.03
CA LYS A 116 1.67 5.79 -4.30
C LYS A 116 1.02 5.49 -2.97
N TYR A 117 1.57 6.05 -1.91
CA TYR A 117 0.98 6.01 -0.57
C TYR A 117 0.61 7.41 -0.11
N GLU A 118 -0.45 7.47 0.67
CA GLU A 118 -0.84 8.67 1.40
C GLU A 118 -0.95 8.33 2.89
N TYR A 119 -0.40 9.22 3.74
CA TYR A 119 -0.53 9.11 5.18
C TYR A 119 -1.33 10.29 5.72
N LEU A 120 -2.41 9.99 6.43
CA LEU A 120 -3.37 10.96 6.91
C LEU A 120 -3.12 11.27 8.40
N VAL A 121 -2.86 12.55 8.68
CA VAL A 121 -2.72 13.09 10.04
C VAL A 121 -3.86 14.06 10.30
N SER A 122 -4.71 13.77 11.28
CA SER A 122 -5.76 14.70 11.73
C SER A 122 -5.19 15.65 12.79
N THR A 123 -5.40 16.96 12.58
CA THR A 123 -5.01 17.99 13.55
C THR A 123 -6.07 18.26 14.61
N LYS A 124 -7.28 17.71 14.42
CA LYS A 124 -8.38 17.78 15.36
C LYS A 124 -8.90 16.39 15.68
N LYS A 125 -9.34 16.20 16.94
CA LYS A 125 -9.99 14.95 17.34
C LYS A 125 -11.33 14.83 16.62
N ASP A 126 -11.54 13.70 15.93
CA ASP A 126 -12.74 13.41 15.17
C ASP A 126 -13.12 11.92 15.32
N PRO A 127 -14.30 11.57 15.86
CA PRO A 127 -14.71 10.18 16.04
C PRO A 127 -14.88 9.41 14.71
N PHE A 128 -15.14 10.10 13.60
CA PHE A 128 -15.26 9.48 12.28
C PHE A 128 -13.92 9.12 11.64
N LEU A 129 -12.82 9.58 12.22
CA LEU A 129 -11.45 9.30 11.78
C LEU A 129 -10.75 8.24 12.63
N ILE A 130 -11.44 7.63 13.60
CA ILE A 130 -10.90 6.52 14.40
C ILE A 130 -10.49 5.38 13.45
N ASN A 131 -9.24 4.90 13.61
CA ASN A 131 -8.62 3.88 12.75
C ASN A 131 -8.60 4.24 11.25
N ARG A 132 -8.65 5.56 10.93
CA ARG A 132 -8.58 6.07 9.54
C ARG A 132 -7.57 7.19 9.36
N ALA A 133 -7.22 7.93 10.43
CA ALA A 133 -6.21 8.96 10.41
C ALA A 133 -5.48 9.02 11.75
N PHE A 134 -4.21 9.35 11.73
CA PHE A 134 -3.44 9.54 12.95
C PHE A 134 -3.76 10.90 13.56
N TYR A 135 -4.38 10.91 14.74
CA TYR A 135 -4.61 12.17 15.46
C TYR A 135 -3.31 12.67 16.10
N PHE A 136 -2.91 13.88 15.70
CA PHE A 136 -1.71 14.53 16.21
C PHE A 136 -1.99 15.99 16.54
N TYR A 137 -1.98 16.36 17.82
CA TYR A 137 -2.47 17.64 18.32
C TYR A 137 -1.46 18.78 18.28
N LYS A 138 -0.14 18.45 18.15
CA LYS A 138 0.91 19.47 18.14
C LYS A 138 1.00 20.13 16.76
N GLU A 139 1.33 21.42 16.76
CA GLU A 139 1.64 22.11 15.52
C GLU A 139 2.90 21.57 14.87
N LEU A 140 2.89 21.46 13.57
CA LEU A 140 3.97 20.95 12.73
C LEU A 140 4.37 22.01 11.71
N ASP A 141 5.65 22.26 11.60
CA ASP A 141 6.24 23.14 10.58
C ASP A 141 6.20 22.42 9.22
N LEU A 142 5.14 22.70 8.44
CA LEU A 142 4.89 22.01 7.17
C LEU A 142 5.92 22.36 6.09
N GLU A 143 6.45 23.59 6.13
CA GLU A 143 7.50 24.03 5.18
C GLU A 143 8.78 23.24 5.42
N LEU A 144 9.19 23.16 6.68
CA LEU A 144 10.38 22.39 7.07
C LEU A 144 10.23 20.88 6.73
N MET A 145 9.03 20.32 6.97
CA MET A 145 8.72 18.93 6.60
C MET A 145 8.79 18.71 5.08
N ASN A 146 8.38 19.70 4.27
CA ASN A 146 8.47 19.61 2.81
C ASN A 146 9.93 19.73 2.32
N LEU A 147 10.73 20.60 2.92
CA LEU A 147 12.17 20.66 2.63
C LEU A 147 12.84 19.32 2.88
N ALA A 148 12.59 18.71 4.05
CA ALA A 148 13.09 17.37 4.36
C ALA A 148 12.56 16.30 3.40
N SER A 149 11.27 16.36 3.02
CA SER A 149 10.67 15.41 2.08
C SER A 149 11.34 15.44 0.71
N ASN A 150 11.74 16.62 0.22
CA ASN A 150 12.47 16.78 -1.04
C ASN A 150 13.83 16.07 -1.04
N MET A 151 14.46 15.94 0.12
CA MET A 151 15.75 15.25 0.25
C MET A 151 15.66 13.74 0.02
N LEU A 152 14.44 13.17 0.06
CA LEU A 152 14.17 11.77 -0.23
C LEU A 152 14.14 11.46 -1.73
N LEU A 153 14.04 12.46 -2.61
CA LEU A 153 13.83 12.24 -4.04
C LEU A 153 15.01 11.56 -4.73
N GLY A 154 14.69 10.82 -5.81
CA GLY A 154 15.64 10.07 -6.63
C GLY A 154 15.95 8.68 -6.09
N HIS A 155 17.08 8.11 -6.55
CA HIS A 155 17.55 6.79 -6.10
C HIS A 155 18.26 6.93 -4.75
N LYS A 156 17.62 6.43 -3.70
CA LYS A 156 18.12 6.48 -2.32
C LYS A 156 18.23 5.09 -1.72
N ASN A 157 19.27 4.87 -0.95
CA ASN A 157 19.28 3.74 -0.01
C ASN A 157 18.30 4.07 1.14
N CYS A 158 17.24 3.29 1.26
CA CYS A 158 16.17 3.52 2.23
C CYS A 158 16.24 2.59 3.45
N SER A 159 17.39 1.94 3.70
CA SER A 159 17.56 1.00 4.83
C SER A 159 17.34 1.67 6.19
N SER A 160 17.69 2.95 6.36
CA SER A 160 17.39 3.73 7.58
C SER A 160 15.89 3.79 7.91
N PHE A 161 15.01 3.59 6.93
CA PHE A 161 13.57 3.61 7.15
C PHE A 161 12.94 2.22 7.14
N SER A 162 13.72 1.14 7.04
CA SER A 162 13.22 -0.23 6.99
C SER A 162 13.41 -0.99 8.30
N LYS A 163 12.40 -1.78 8.69
CA LYS A 163 12.51 -2.73 9.82
C LYS A 163 13.15 -4.07 9.45
N SER A 164 13.42 -4.30 8.17
CA SER A 164 14.04 -5.54 7.68
C SER A 164 15.26 -5.21 6.85
N ASN A 165 16.25 -6.07 6.91
CA ASN A 165 17.40 -6.00 6.05
C ASN A 165 17.06 -6.57 4.66
N TYR A 166 17.59 -5.94 3.63
CA TYR A 166 17.42 -6.33 2.23
C TYR A 166 18.78 -6.26 1.52
N ASP A 167 19.06 -7.21 0.63
CA ASP A 167 20.24 -7.17 -0.23
C ASP A 167 20.27 -5.92 -1.12
N ASN A 168 19.09 -5.43 -1.51
CA ASN A 168 18.91 -4.18 -2.23
C ASN A 168 17.87 -3.31 -1.54
N SER A 169 18.33 -2.24 -0.92
CA SER A 169 17.52 -1.22 -0.24
C SER A 169 17.31 0.05 -1.07
N ILE A 170 17.75 0.07 -2.33
CA ILE A 170 17.60 1.23 -3.22
C ILE A 170 16.13 1.34 -3.66
N CYS A 171 15.54 2.51 -3.43
CA CYS A 171 14.24 2.91 -3.92
C CYS A 171 14.38 4.16 -4.79
N ASN A 172 13.62 4.23 -5.90
CA ASN A 172 13.52 5.43 -6.72
C ASN A 172 12.26 6.20 -6.32
N ILE A 173 12.42 7.20 -5.46
CA ILE A 173 11.33 8.05 -4.97
C ILE A 173 11.08 9.16 -5.98
N GLN A 174 9.91 9.13 -6.62
CA GLN A 174 9.52 10.04 -7.70
C GLN A 174 8.88 11.32 -7.16
N SER A 175 8.17 11.23 -6.04
CA SER A 175 7.58 12.37 -5.34
C SER A 175 7.44 12.09 -3.85
N ALA A 176 7.62 13.13 -3.03
CA ALA A 176 7.38 13.09 -1.58
C ALA A 176 7.05 14.49 -1.10
N TYR A 177 5.83 14.73 -0.62
CA TYR A 177 5.39 16.05 -0.19
C TYR A 177 4.22 16.00 0.77
N TRP A 178 4.10 17.06 1.59
CA TRP A 178 2.99 17.30 2.48
C TRP A 178 2.08 18.39 1.94
N PHE A 179 0.79 18.23 2.14
CA PHE A 179 -0.19 19.27 1.88
C PHE A 179 -1.30 19.25 2.94
N LYS A 180 -1.99 20.41 3.07
CA LYS A 180 -3.11 20.56 3.99
C LYS A 180 -4.42 20.46 3.23
N SER A 181 -5.36 19.68 3.75
CA SER A 181 -6.72 19.59 3.26
C SER A 181 -7.69 19.64 4.44
N LYS A 182 -8.42 20.73 4.59
CA LYS A 182 -9.30 21.00 5.76
C LYS A 182 -8.51 20.87 7.08
N ASN A 183 -8.91 19.96 7.96
CA ASN A 183 -8.28 19.66 9.24
C ASN A 183 -7.26 18.49 9.15
N MET A 184 -6.80 18.17 7.96
CA MET A 184 -5.89 17.05 7.70
C MET A 184 -4.56 17.57 7.15
N LEU A 185 -3.46 17.01 7.62
CA LEU A 185 -2.17 17.04 6.95
C LEU A 185 -2.00 15.70 6.25
N ILE A 186 -1.67 15.73 4.99
CA ILE A 186 -1.55 14.53 4.15
C ILE A 186 -0.13 14.48 3.59
N PHE A 187 0.58 13.39 3.90
CA PHE A 187 1.85 13.08 3.25
C PHE A 187 1.59 12.19 2.05
N SER A 188 2.07 12.57 0.89
CA SER A 188 2.00 11.78 -0.34
C SER A 188 3.40 11.38 -0.78
N ILE A 189 3.61 10.11 -1.08
CA ILE A 189 4.89 9.59 -1.57
C ILE A 189 4.65 8.56 -2.68
N GLU A 190 5.42 8.68 -3.77
CA GLU A 190 5.39 7.73 -4.89
C GLU A 190 6.80 7.20 -5.16
N SER A 191 6.92 5.88 -5.32
CA SER A 191 8.19 5.21 -5.60
C SER A 191 7.96 3.94 -6.44
N ASN A 192 9.02 3.47 -7.13
CA ASN A 192 9.01 2.19 -7.82
C ASN A 192 8.80 1.00 -6.86
N ARG A 193 9.28 1.12 -5.62
CA ARG A 193 9.11 0.13 -4.55
C ARG A 193 9.20 0.78 -3.18
N PHE A 194 8.70 0.09 -2.18
CA PHE A 194 8.85 0.42 -0.77
C PHE A 194 9.35 -0.79 0.01
N LEU A 195 10.18 -0.53 1.02
CA LEU A 195 10.64 -1.53 1.98
C LEU A 195 9.61 -1.70 3.10
N TYR A 196 9.76 -2.76 3.89
CA TYR A 196 8.88 -3.04 5.02
C TYR A 196 8.87 -1.89 6.03
N ASN A 197 7.67 -1.39 6.36
CA ASN A 197 7.42 -0.29 7.29
C ASN A 197 7.99 1.10 6.86
N MET A 198 8.55 1.22 5.65
CA MET A 198 9.31 2.38 5.19
C MET A 198 8.53 3.69 5.28
N VAL A 199 7.34 3.77 4.70
CA VAL A 199 6.54 5.01 4.67
C VAL A 199 6.19 5.47 6.08
N ARG A 200 5.84 4.56 6.97
CA ARG A 200 5.49 4.86 8.37
C ARG A 200 6.69 5.40 9.15
N CYS A 201 7.87 4.90 8.87
CA CYS A 201 9.11 5.39 9.48
C CYS A 201 9.50 6.77 8.94
N ILE A 202 9.40 6.99 7.62
CA ILE A 202 9.62 8.30 6.99
C ILE A 202 8.69 9.34 7.62
N VAL A 203 7.39 9.07 7.70
CA VAL A 203 6.41 9.99 8.28
C VAL A 203 6.74 10.33 9.73
N GLY A 204 7.09 9.34 10.55
CA GLY A 204 7.48 9.60 11.95
C GLY A 204 8.72 10.47 12.07
N THR A 205 9.72 10.24 11.22
CA THR A 205 10.94 11.05 11.18
C THR A 205 10.64 12.49 10.71
N LEU A 206 9.78 12.65 9.69
CA LEU A 206 9.35 13.96 9.20
C LEU A 206 8.53 14.72 10.27
N ILE A 207 7.74 14.02 11.10
CA ILE A 207 7.06 14.64 12.25
C ILE A 207 8.08 15.19 13.26
N ASP A 208 9.18 14.47 13.53
CA ASP A 208 10.24 14.98 14.40
C ASP A 208 10.95 16.19 13.80
N VAL A 209 11.10 16.28 12.46
CA VAL A 209 11.54 17.50 11.75
C VAL A 209 10.54 18.64 11.96
N GLY A 210 9.24 18.40 11.72
CA GLY A 210 8.18 19.41 11.89
C GLY A 210 8.03 19.92 13.32
N LEU A 211 8.40 19.12 14.31
CA LEU A 211 8.49 19.49 15.72
C LEU A 211 9.80 20.21 16.07
N LYS A 212 10.71 20.38 15.11
CA LYS A 212 12.07 20.95 15.32
C LYS A 212 12.92 20.20 16.34
N LYS A 213 12.66 18.89 16.52
CA LYS A 213 13.49 18.02 17.36
C LYS A 213 14.77 17.61 16.66
N ILE A 214 14.73 17.49 15.32
CA ILE A 214 15.85 17.25 14.44
C ILE A 214 15.82 18.30 13.33
N ASN A 215 16.99 18.75 12.89
CA ASN A 215 17.13 19.70 11.80
C ASN A 215 17.32 18.98 10.45
N LEU A 216 17.47 19.73 9.35
CA LEU A 216 17.64 19.15 8.00
C LEU A 216 18.97 18.39 7.84
N GLU A 217 20.03 18.83 8.53
CA GLU A 217 21.33 18.14 8.53
C GLU A 217 21.22 16.80 9.23
N ASP A 218 20.54 16.75 10.40
CA ASP A 218 20.26 15.51 11.12
C ASP A 218 19.44 14.55 10.23
N PHE A 219 18.47 15.07 9.48
CA PHE A 219 17.66 14.26 8.57
C PHE A 219 18.51 13.67 7.43
N THR A 220 19.46 14.45 6.88
CA THR A 220 20.45 13.95 5.90
C THR A 220 21.29 12.83 6.51
N ASN A 221 21.84 13.06 7.70
CA ASN A 221 22.64 12.07 8.42
C ASN A 221 21.87 10.77 8.68
N ILE A 222 20.56 10.86 8.97
CA ILE A 222 19.70 9.69 9.12
C ILE A 222 19.62 8.91 7.80
N ILE A 223 19.38 9.57 6.66
CA ILE A 223 19.32 8.91 5.34
C ILE A 223 20.63 8.18 5.06
N GLU A 224 21.78 8.84 5.26
CA GLU A 224 23.11 8.35 4.92
C GLU A 224 23.62 7.26 5.88
N SER A 225 23.11 7.25 7.11
CA SER A 225 23.53 6.30 8.15
C SER A 225 23.22 4.83 7.83
N ASN A 226 22.26 4.59 6.94
CA ASN A 226 21.76 3.25 6.63
C ASN A 226 21.35 2.44 7.88
N ASN A 227 21.01 3.12 8.96
CA ASN A 227 20.68 2.53 10.27
C ASN A 227 19.29 2.93 10.74
N ARG A 228 18.41 1.94 10.89
CA ARG A 228 17.02 2.14 11.34
C ARG A 228 16.93 2.79 12.73
N SER A 229 17.90 2.57 13.60
CA SER A 229 17.89 3.10 14.96
C SER A 229 18.03 4.62 15.03
N ASN A 230 18.57 5.24 13.95
CA ASN A 230 18.74 6.68 13.88
C ASN A 230 17.47 7.40 13.39
N ALA A 231 16.57 6.69 12.72
CA ALA A 231 15.31 7.27 12.25
C ALA A 231 14.25 7.30 13.36
N GLY A 232 13.27 8.19 13.19
CA GLY A 232 12.18 8.38 14.13
C GLY A 232 11.26 7.17 14.29
N PHE A 233 10.25 7.31 15.12
CA PHE A 233 9.27 6.25 15.39
C PHE A 233 8.43 5.91 14.13
N SER A 234 7.89 4.70 14.09
CA SER A 234 6.93 4.34 13.03
C SER A 234 5.54 4.76 13.44
N VAL A 235 4.93 5.66 12.67
CA VAL A 235 3.55 6.11 12.92
C VAL A 235 2.54 4.96 12.80
N PRO A 236 1.34 5.06 13.42
CA PRO A 236 0.31 4.02 13.36
C PRO A 236 -0.06 3.61 11.92
N ALA A 237 -0.32 2.32 11.71
CA ALA A 237 -0.61 1.78 10.38
C ALA A 237 -1.93 2.31 9.79
N TYR A 238 -2.93 2.54 10.64
CA TYR A 238 -4.27 2.97 10.24
C TYR A 238 -4.34 4.38 9.62
N GLY A 239 -3.28 5.17 9.66
CA GLY A 239 -3.18 6.42 8.90
C GLY A 239 -2.66 6.22 7.47
N LEU A 240 -2.16 5.02 7.12
CA LEU A 240 -1.50 4.74 5.84
C LEU A 240 -2.45 4.10 4.83
N TYR A 241 -2.46 4.66 3.62
CA TYR A 241 -3.26 4.19 2.48
C TYR A 241 -2.36 3.95 1.28
N LEU A 242 -2.40 2.74 0.69
CA LEU A 242 -1.96 2.57 -0.68
C LEU A 242 -3.00 3.24 -1.59
N SER A 243 -2.69 4.43 -2.09
CA SER A 243 -3.65 5.25 -2.83
C SER A 243 -3.68 4.91 -4.32
N ASP A 244 -2.55 4.45 -4.88
CA ASP A 244 -2.49 4.06 -6.30
C ASP A 244 -1.35 3.08 -6.61
N VAL A 245 -1.53 2.31 -7.70
CA VAL A 245 -0.49 1.46 -8.31
C VAL A 245 -0.54 1.68 -9.83
N LYS A 246 0.57 2.10 -10.42
CA LYS A 246 0.67 2.37 -11.86
C LYS A 246 1.28 1.19 -12.61
N TYR A 247 0.72 0.91 -13.77
CA TYR A 247 1.19 -0.11 -14.71
C TYR A 247 1.53 0.49 -16.07
N PRO A 248 2.39 -0.18 -16.88
CA PRO A 248 2.62 0.20 -18.27
C PRO A 248 1.31 0.27 -19.07
N LYS A 249 1.24 1.21 -20.04
CA LYS A 249 0.04 1.42 -20.88
C LYS A 249 -0.43 0.15 -21.61
N LYS A 250 0.46 -0.79 -21.91
CA LYS A 250 0.10 -2.07 -22.53
C LYS A 250 -0.85 -2.95 -21.71
N TYR A 251 -0.97 -2.67 -20.40
CA TYR A 251 -1.89 -3.31 -19.47
C TYR A 251 -3.03 -2.38 -19.04
N ILE A 252 -3.43 -1.41 -19.91
CA ILE A 252 -4.52 -0.48 -19.58
C ILE A 252 -5.80 -1.28 -19.30
N LEU A 253 -6.28 -1.09 -18.11
CA LEU A 253 -7.27 -1.90 -17.40
C LEU A 253 -8.58 -1.14 -17.25
#